data_9f57a56fc76165d051058a0c5d4fcb8a
#
_entry.id   9f57a56fc76165d051058a0c5d4fcb8a
#
_cell.length_a   1.000
_cell.length_b   1.000
_cell.length_c   1.000
_cell.angle_alpha   90.00
_cell.angle_beta   90.00
_cell.angle_gamma   90.00
#
_symmetry.space_group_name_H-M   'P 1'
#
loop_
_entity.id
_entity.type
_entity.pdbx_description
1 polymer ?
#
loop_
_entity_poly.entity_id
_entity_poly.type
_entity_poly.pdbx_seq_one_letter_code
_entity_poly.pdbx_strand_id
1 'polypeptide(L)'
;MESERPDAHFHDPFARKLAGAKGDEIVRTLKDGTSMAWAMIVRTQVFDEIIMAEVGTDGIDLVLNLAAGLDARPWRLALPQSLQWVDVDLPDILRYKLETLGDAKPHCSYEAVEADLTDATVRRELFARIGARSKRVLILTEGLLIYLTDADVAALATDLLAIPSFTRWVIDLASPRLLKMMTRSWGKAMASGNAPFKFAPPSGTDFFRELGWAERAYHSTMEEAERLDREMKMMWLWKFIGRFYPARMREEFRRMSGIVVLERI
;
A
#
# COMPACT_ATOMS: atom_id res chain seq x y z
N MET A 1 17.97 9.32 2.35
CA MET A 1 16.60 8.74 2.32
C MET A 1 15.75 9.46 3.36
N GLU A 2 14.40 9.26 3.42
CA GLU A 2 13.53 10.01 4.35
C GLU A 2 14.03 9.90 5.79
N SER A 3 14.25 8.70 6.29
CA SER A 3 14.69 8.45 7.68
C SER A 3 16.04 9.12 8.09
N GLU A 4 16.78 9.65 7.15
CA GLU A 4 18.06 10.33 7.39
C GLU A 4 17.93 11.86 7.41
N ARG A 5 16.74 12.37 7.15
CA ARG A 5 16.46 13.80 7.13
C ARG A 5 16.23 14.32 8.55
N PRO A 6 16.64 15.55 8.85
CA PRO A 6 16.33 16.17 10.15
C PRO A 6 14.84 16.45 10.33
N ASP A 7 14.09 16.59 9.23
CA ASP A 7 12.65 16.83 9.16
C ASP A 7 11.89 15.57 8.70
N ALA A 8 12.41 14.37 8.98
CA ALA A 8 11.80 13.10 8.59
C ALA A 8 10.41 12.91 9.20
N HIS A 9 9.42 12.52 8.39
CA HIS A 9 8.07 12.20 8.86
C HIS A 9 8.02 10.84 9.54
N PHE A 10 8.87 9.91 9.13
CA PHE A 10 9.01 8.60 9.77
C PHE A 10 10.47 8.17 9.79
N HIS A 11 10.78 7.34 10.78
CA HIS A 11 12.08 6.69 10.89
C HIS A 11 11.92 5.19 10.69
N ASP A 12 12.60 4.65 9.69
CA ASP A 12 12.69 3.21 9.46
C ASP A 12 14.16 2.79 9.55
N PRO A 13 14.58 2.26 10.71
CA PRO A 13 15.96 1.82 10.91
C PRO A 13 16.32 0.58 10.11
N PHE A 14 15.33 -0.13 9.56
CA PHE A 14 15.51 -1.37 8.82
C PHE A 14 15.55 -1.16 7.30
N ALA A 15 15.00 -0.06 6.78
CA ALA A 15 14.81 0.18 5.35
C ALA A 15 16.08 -0.02 4.53
N ARG A 16 17.22 0.53 4.96
CA ARG A 16 18.49 0.40 4.23
C ARG A 16 19.00 -1.05 4.24
N LYS A 17 18.89 -1.73 5.38
CA LYS A 17 19.32 -3.13 5.54
C LYS A 17 18.46 -4.06 4.69
N LEU A 18 17.12 -3.86 4.71
CA LEU A 18 16.16 -4.63 3.94
C LEU A 18 16.29 -4.39 2.43
N ALA A 19 16.50 -3.15 1.99
CA ALA A 19 16.71 -2.85 0.58
C ALA A 19 17.97 -3.49 0.02
N GLY A 20 19.05 -3.54 0.82
CA GLY A 20 20.32 -4.15 0.45
C GLY A 20 20.91 -3.58 -0.85
N ALA A 21 21.92 -4.23 -1.42
CA ALA A 21 22.54 -3.83 -2.68
C ALA A 21 21.55 -3.88 -3.87
N LYS A 22 20.59 -4.79 -3.83
CA LYS A 22 19.58 -4.94 -4.87
C LYS A 22 18.64 -3.73 -4.95
N GLY A 23 18.24 -3.17 -3.81
CA GLY A 23 17.46 -1.94 -3.77
C GLY A 23 18.19 -0.76 -4.40
N ASP A 24 19.48 -0.60 -4.11
CA ASP A 24 20.32 0.45 -4.71
C ASP A 24 20.46 0.25 -6.23
N GLU A 25 20.57 -0.99 -6.70
CA GLU A 25 20.60 -1.33 -8.12
C GLU A 25 19.28 -0.95 -8.82
N ILE A 26 18.15 -1.32 -8.23
CA ILE A 26 16.82 -1.01 -8.77
C ILE A 26 16.64 0.51 -8.89
N VAL A 27 16.95 1.27 -7.86
CA VAL A 27 16.82 2.74 -7.88
C VAL A 27 17.70 3.36 -8.98
N ARG A 28 18.91 2.83 -9.19
CA ARG A 28 19.81 3.32 -10.25
C ARG A 28 19.33 2.98 -11.67
N THR A 29 18.64 1.87 -11.84
CA THR A 29 18.13 1.43 -13.16
C THR A 29 16.81 2.12 -13.54
N LEU A 30 16.05 2.60 -12.58
CA LEU A 30 14.81 3.33 -12.84
C LEU A 30 15.13 4.76 -13.30
N LYS A 31 14.75 5.08 -14.52
CA LYS A 31 14.80 6.46 -15.03
C LYS A 31 13.97 7.34 -14.10
N ASP A 32 14.58 8.40 -13.58
CA ASP A 32 13.94 9.32 -12.62
C ASP A 32 13.47 8.67 -11.30
N GLY A 33 14.03 7.50 -10.91
CA GLY A 33 13.64 6.79 -9.68
C GLY A 33 13.72 7.66 -8.43
N THR A 34 14.74 8.53 -8.34
CA THR A 34 14.87 9.47 -7.22
C THR A 34 13.85 10.61 -7.27
N SER A 35 13.39 11.00 -8.45
CA SER A 35 12.38 12.06 -8.59
C SER A 35 10.99 11.64 -8.13
N MET A 36 10.73 10.34 -8.05
CA MET A 36 9.47 9.74 -7.58
C MET A 36 9.50 9.32 -6.11
N ALA A 37 10.64 9.48 -5.43
CA ALA A 37 10.78 9.11 -4.02
C ALA A 37 9.74 9.81 -3.12
N TRP A 38 9.33 11.04 -3.47
CA TRP A 38 8.30 11.79 -2.75
C TRP A 38 6.98 11.00 -2.64
N ALA A 39 6.54 10.37 -3.72
CA ALA A 39 5.30 9.61 -3.74
C ALA A 39 5.37 8.37 -2.83
N MET A 40 6.53 7.72 -2.77
CA MET A 40 6.76 6.58 -1.85
C MET A 40 6.77 7.03 -0.40
N ILE A 41 7.40 8.18 -0.10
CA ILE A 41 7.43 8.77 1.25
C ILE A 41 6.00 9.10 1.70
N VAL A 42 5.24 9.79 0.84
CA VAL A 42 3.84 10.15 1.11
C VAL A 42 3.00 8.89 1.35
N ARG A 43 3.12 7.88 0.48
CA ARG A 43 2.40 6.61 0.63
C ARG A 43 2.71 5.96 1.98
N THR A 44 3.99 5.79 2.31
CA THR A 44 4.41 5.19 3.57
C THR A 44 3.83 5.92 4.78
N GLN A 45 3.98 7.26 4.82
CA GLN A 45 3.49 8.07 5.93
C GLN A 45 1.97 7.99 6.08
N VAL A 46 1.22 8.10 4.99
CA VAL A 46 -0.25 8.04 5.03
C VAL A 46 -0.74 6.66 5.46
N PHE A 47 -0.12 5.57 4.97
CA PHE A 47 -0.43 4.22 5.47
C PHE A 47 -0.16 4.10 6.97
N ASP A 48 0.97 4.63 7.45
CA ASP A 48 1.31 4.62 8.88
C ASP A 48 0.24 5.34 9.72
N GLU A 49 -0.17 6.53 9.30
CA GLU A 49 -1.20 7.32 9.98
C GLU A 49 -2.55 6.60 10.00
N ILE A 50 -2.97 6.01 8.86
CA ILE A 50 -4.22 5.24 8.77
C ILE A 50 -4.16 4.03 9.71
N ILE A 51 -3.10 3.25 9.67
CA ILE A 51 -2.94 2.07 10.53
C ILE A 51 -3.03 2.46 12.00
N MET A 52 -2.29 3.49 12.42
CA MET A 52 -2.30 3.95 13.81
C MET A 52 -3.68 4.47 14.24
N ALA A 53 -4.39 5.17 13.35
CA ALA A 53 -5.74 5.66 13.63
C ALA A 53 -6.75 4.51 13.76
N GLU A 54 -6.79 3.57 12.82
CA GLU A 54 -7.73 2.44 12.81
C GLU A 54 -7.47 1.49 14.00
N VAL A 55 -6.20 1.23 14.35
CA VAL A 55 -5.85 0.43 15.53
C VAL A 55 -6.23 1.15 16.83
N GLY A 56 -6.04 2.49 16.89
CA GLY A 56 -6.30 3.26 18.10
C GLY A 56 -7.77 3.56 18.37
N THR A 57 -8.59 3.73 17.34
CA THR A 57 -9.98 4.24 17.48
C THR A 57 -11.05 3.21 17.13
N ASP A 58 -10.81 2.36 16.14
CA ASP A 58 -11.84 1.48 15.59
C ASP A 58 -11.80 0.05 16.14
N GLY A 59 -10.96 -0.20 17.15
CA GLY A 59 -10.88 -1.51 17.83
C GLY A 59 -10.41 -2.65 16.93
N ILE A 60 -9.54 -2.33 15.96
CA ILE A 60 -8.86 -3.33 15.13
C ILE A 60 -7.99 -4.21 16.04
N ASP A 61 -8.20 -5.51 16.01
CA ASP A 61 -7.45 -6.50 16.80
C ASP A 61 -6.45 -7.30 15.94
N LEU A 62 -6.55 -7.20 14.60
CA LEU A 62 -5.60 -7.80 13.69
C LEU A 62 -5.38 -6.94 12.45
N VAL A 63 -4.12 -6.78 12.04
CA VAL A 63 -3.71 -6.26 10.72
C VAL A 63 -3.30 -7.44 9.84
N LEU A 64 -3.93 -7.55 8.68
CA LEU A 64 -3.61 -8.54 7.65
C LEU A 64 -2.95 -7.84 6.47
N ASN A 65 -1.64 -7.99 6.33
CA ASN A 65 -0.83 -7.35 5.31
C ASN A 65 -0.55 -8.33 4.16
N LEU A 66 -1.22 -8.15 3.04
CA LEU A 66 -1.16 -9.02 1.88
C LEU A 66 -0.10 -8.55 0.88
N ALA A 67 0.76 -9.46 0.43
CA ALA A 67 1.97 -9.19 -0.32
C ALA A 67 2.86 -8.20 0.44
N ALA A 68 3.16 -8.54 1.68
CA ALA A 68 3.79 -7.67 2.68
C ALA A 68 5.21 -7.22 2.29
N GLY A 69 5.87 -7.91 1.39
CA GLY A 69 7.21 -7.55 0.93
C GLY A 69 8.18 -7.38 2.08
N LEU A 70 8.86 -6.24 2.08
CA LEU A 70 9.86 -5.86 3.08
C LEU A 70 9.33 -4.87 4.11
N ASP A 71 8.00 -4.81 4.31
CA ASP A 71 7.38 -3.92 5.29
C ASP A 71 7.85 -4.22 6.72
N ALA A 72 8.45 -3.23 7.38
CA ALA A 72 8.96 -3.33 8.74
C ALA A 72 8.10 -2.60 9.78
N ARG A 73 6.85 -2.24 9.45
CA ARG A 73 5.93 -1.55 10.39
C ARG A 73 5.78 -2.24 11.74
N PRO A 74 5.68 -3.58 11.83
CA PRO A 74 5.64 -4.27 13.13
C PRO A 74 6.81 -3.96 14.04
N TRP A 75 7.97 -3.61 13.48
CA TRP A 75 9.20 -3.33 14.23
C TRP A 75 9.47 -1.84 14.46
N ARG A 76 8.77 -0.94 13.74
CA ARG A 76 9.03 0.50 13.80
C ARG A 76 7.87 1.34 14.31
N LEU A 77 6.62 0.89 14.13
CA LEU A 77 5.45 1.60 14.66
C LEU A 77 5.23 1.27 16.13
N ALA A 78 4.73 2.24 16.89
CA ALA A 78 4.36 2.07 18.30
C ALA A 78 3.02 1.31 18.44
N LEU A 79 2.99 0.07 17.99
CA LEU A 79 1.82 -0.79 17.98
C LEU A 79 1.56 -1.39 19.37
N PRO A 80 0.28 -1.60 19.77
CA PRO A 80 -0.05 -2.30 21.00
C PRO A 80 0.46 -3.75 20.95
N GLN A 81 0.99 -4.25 22.08
CA GLN A 81 1.44 -5.65 22.18
C GLN A 81 0.31 -6.67 21.95
N SER A 82 -0.94 -6.27 22.22
CA SER A 82 -2.13 -7.11 22.00
C SER A 82 -2.58 -7.18 20.54
N LEU A 83 -2.09 -6.28 19.69
CA LEU A 83 -2.40 -6.30 18.25
C LEU A 83 -1.76 -7.51 17.60
N GLN A 84 -2.52 -8.26 16.83
CA GLN A 84 -1.98 -9.28 15.94
C GLN A 84 -1.61 -8.64 14.60
N TRP A 85 -0.45 -8.97 14.08
CA TRP A 85 -0.01 -8.56 12.75
C TRP A 85 0.40 -9.78 11.95
N VAL A 86 -0.26 -9.99 10.82
CA VAL A 86 0.00 -11.11 9.92
C VAL A 86 0.50 -10.59 8.59
N ASP A 87 1.74 -10.88 8.27
CA ASP A 87 2.30 -10.69 6.93
C ASP A 87 2.05 -11.95 6.10
N VAL A 88 1.55 -11.76 4.89
CA VAL A 88 1.36 -12.82 3.91
C VAL A 88 2.18 -12.48 2.66
N ASP A 89 3.08 -13.36 2.26
CA ASP A 89 3.86 -13.21 1.04
C ASP A 89 4.42 -14.57 0.59
N LEU A 90 5.14 -14.57 -0.53
CA LEU A 90 5.87 -15.73 -1.03
C LEU A 90 7.02 -16.12 -0.08
N PRO A 91 7.36 -17.42 0.02
CA PRO A 91 8.36 -17.93 0.98
C PRO A 91 9.70 -17.22 0.95
N ASP A 92 10.22 -16.95 -0.26
CA ASP A 92 11.56 -16.37 -0.42
C ASP A 92 11.64 -14.93 0.11
N ILE A 93 10.58 -14.14 -0.06
CA ILE A 93 10.51 -12.76 0.42
C ILE A 93 10.42 -12.72 1.94
N LEU A 94 9.56 -13.55 2.53
CA LEU A 94 9.42 -13.62 3.99
C LEU A 94 10.70 -14.11 4.65
N ARG A 95 11.33 -15.15 4.10
CA ARG A 95 12.60 -15.66 4.59
C ARG A 95 13.68 -14.58 4.56
N TYR A 96 13.87 -13.92 3.42
CA TYR A 96 14.84 -12.83 3.29
C TYR A 96 14.57 -11.71 4.31
N LYS A 97 13.31 -11.31 4.46
CA LYS A 97 12.89 -10.28 5.42
C LYS A 97 13.28 -10.67 6.84
N LEU A 98 12.91 -11.86 7.30
CA LEU A 98 13.12 -12.32 8.67
C LEU A 98 14.62 -12.53 8.95
N GLU A 99 15.37 -13.13 8.02
CA GLU A 99 16.83 -13.27 8.14
C GLU A 99 17.52 -11.90 8.23
N THR A 100 17.05 -10.93 7.43
CA THR A 100 17.61 -9.57 7.45
C THR A 100 17.28 -8.84 8.74
N LEU A 101 16.09 -8.98 9.28
CA LEU A 101 15.70 -8.39 10.57
C LEU A 101 16.45 -9.03 11.75
N GLY A 102 16.76 -10.33 11.65
CA GLY A 102 17.52 -11.07 12.66
C GLY A 102 16.80 -11.09 14.01
N ASP A 103 17.50 -10.72 15.09
CA ASP A 103 16.99 -10.76 16.47
C ASP A 103 16.09 -9.56 16.84
N ALA A 104 15.82 -8.66 15.89
CA ALA A 104 14.92 -7.54 16.13
C ALA A 104 13.50 -8.05 16.50
N LYS A 105 12.95 -7.51 17.57
CA LYS A 105 11.62 -7.93 18.05
C LYS A 105 10.54 -6.97 17.56
N PRO A 106 9.43 -7.48 17.04
CA PRO A 106 8.27 -6.65 16.71
C PRO A 106 7.62 -6.07 17.98
N HIS A 107 6.96 -4.93 17.86
CA HIS A 107 6.25 -4.27 18.96
C HIS A 107 4.89 -4.91 19.26
N CYS A 108 4.39 -5.76 18.36
CA CYS A 108 3.09 -6.44 18.45
C CYS A 108 3.24 -7.96 18.30
N SER A 109 2.15 -8.70 18.40
CA SER A 109 2.13 -10.14 18.11
C SER A 109 2.25 -10.36 16.60
N TYR A 110 3.38 -10.84 16.12
CA TYR A 110 3.70 -10.98 14.70
C TYR A 110 3.68 -12.43 14.22
N GLU A 111 3.10 -12.64 13.05
CA GLU A 111 3.10 -13.91 12.33
C GLU A 111 3.44 -13.69 10.85
N ALA A 112 4.35 -14.48 10.30
CA ALA A 112 4.60 -14.57 8.87
C ALA A 112 3.92 -15.81 8.30
N VAL A 113 3.14 -15.66 7.23
CA VAL A 113 2.41 -16.74 6.57
C VAL A 113 2.85 -16.81 5.11
N GLU A 114 3.49 -17.90 4.76
CA GLU A 114 3.87 -18.19 3.38
C GLU A 114 2.64 -18.63 2.58
N ALA A 115 2.23 -17.84 1.59
CA ALA A 115 1.12 -18.18 0.71
C ALA A 115 1.25 -17.49 -0.65
N ASP A 116 0.90 -18.21 -1.71
CA ASP A 116 0.66 -17.63 -3.02
C ASP A 116 -0.80 -17.15 -3.10
N LEU A 117 -0.99 -15.84 -3.07
CA LEU A 117 -2.32 -15.22 -3.12
C LEU A 117 -3.00 -15.37 -4.49
N THR A 118 -2.31 -15.86 -5.51
CA THR A 118 -2.91 -16.19 -6.81
C THR A 118 -3.68 -17.50 -6.78
N ASP A 119 -3.34 -18.41 -5.86
CA ASP A 119 -4.12 -19.62 -5.60
C ASP A 119 -5.36 -19.29 -4.76
N ALA A 120 -6.53 -19.35 -5.40
CA ALA A 120 -7.80 -19.03 -4.75
C ALA A 120 -8.16 -19.95 -3.59
N THR A 121 -7.74 -21.21 -3.62
CA THR A 121 -8.02 -22.18 -2.55
C THR A 121 -7.20 -21.83 -1.31
N VAL A 122 -5.88 -21.68 -1.48
CA VAL A 122 -4.95 -21.27 -0.42
C VAL A 122 -5.40 -19.93 0.20
N ARG A 123 -5.77 -18.98 -0.63
CA ARG A 123 -6.21 -17.65 -0.21
C ARG A 123 -7.47 -17.70 0.66
N ARG A 124 -8.50 -18.45 0.24
CA ARG A 124 -9.77 -18.57 0.98
C ARG A 124 -9.60 -19.30 2.31
N GLU A 125 -8.81 -20.37 2.34
CA GLU A 125 -8.49 -21.11 3.57
C GLU A 125 -7.75 -20.22 4.56
N LEU A 126 -6.77 -19.45 4.08
CA LEU A 126 -6.06 -18.46 4.87
C LEU A 126 -7.02 -17.42 5.47
N PHE A 127 -7.87 -16.82 4.64
CA PHE A 127 -8.80 -15.78 5.10
C PHE A 127 -9.80 -16.32 6.11
N ALA A 128 -10.34 -17.53 5.91
CA ALA A 128 -11.22 -18.19 6.88
C ALA A 128 -10.50 -18.41 8.22
N ARG A 129 -9.26 -18.89 8.20
CA ARG A 129 -8.44 -19.11 9.40
C ARG A 129 -8.18 -17.82 10.16
N ILE A 130 -7.81 -16.74 9.45
CA ILE A 130 -7.56 -15.43 10.07
C ILE A 130 -8.85 -14.85 10.63
N GLY A 131 -9.94 -14.91 9.85
CA GLY A 131 -11.23 -14.37 10.25
C GLY A 131 -11.84 -15.05 11.48
N ALA A 132 -11.58 -16.35 11.67
CA ALA A 132 -12.08 -17.11 12.80
C ALA A 132 -11.47 -16.70 14.16
N ARG A 133 -10.28 -16.09 14.15
CA ARG A 133 -9.53 -15.72 15.36
C ARG A 133 -9.56 -14.23 15.70
N SER A 134 -10.23 -13.42 14.89
CA SER A 134 -10.26 -11.96 15.02
C SER A 134 -11.67 -11.41 14.89
N LYS A 135 -11.94 -10.31 15.59
CA LYS A 135 -13.24 -9.64 15.54
C LYS A 135 -13.28 -8.53 14.49
N ARG A 136 -12.19 -7.79 14.36
CA ARG A 136 -12.08 -6.64 13.44
C ARG A 136 -10.70 -6.60 12.79
N VAL A 137 -10.66 -6.92 11.52
CA VAL A 137 -9.42 -6.99 10.75
C VAL A 137 -9.30 -5.77 9.85
N LEU A 138 -8.13 -5.15 9.88
CA LEU A 138 -7.65 -4.17 8.90
C LEU A 138 -6.81 -4.91 7.85
N ILE A 139 -7.24 -4.89 6.60
CA ILE A 139 -6.49 -5.49 5.49
C ILE A 139 -5.66 -4.40 4.83
N LEU A 140 -4.41 -4.72 4.51
CA LEU A 140 -3.50 -3.87 3.75
C LEU A 140 -3.13 -4.56 2.44
N THR A 141 -3.19 -3.81 1.33
CA THR A 141 -2.63 -4.21 0.03
C THR A 141 -1.85 -3.04 -0.54
N GLU A 142 -0.66 -2.78 0.02
CA GLU A 142 0.20 -1.69 -0.42
C GLU A 142 1.06 -2.12 -1.61
N GLY A 143 0.89 -1.45 -2.75
CA GLY A 143 1.67 -1.73 -3.97
C GLY A 143 1.39 -3.09 -4.59
N LEU A 144 0.22 -3.70 -4.33
CA LEU A 144 -0.16 -5.01 -4.86
C LEU A 144 -1.10 -4.89 -6.06
N LEU A 145 -2.22 -4.16 -5.88
CA LEU A 145 -3.33 -4.24 -6.84
C LEU A 145 -2.93 -3.81 -8.25
N ILE A 146 -2.03 -2.86 -8.38
CA ILE A 146 -1.57 -2.34 -9.68
C ILE A 146 -0.99 -3.43 -10.60
N TYR A 147 -0.54 -4.57 -10.07
CA TYR A 147 0.02 -5.68 -10.83
C TYR A 147 -1.00 -6.76 -11.19
N LEU A 148 -2.19 -6.72 -10.62
CA LEU A 148 -3.26 -7.70 -10.82
C LEU A 148 -4.13 -7.29 -12.01
N THR A 149 -4.88 -8.25 -12.58
CA THR A 149 -5.94 -7.92 -13.53
C THR A 149 -7.20 -7.49 -12.80
N ASP A 150 -8.14 -6.81 -13.50
CA ASP A 150 -9.44 -6.44 -12.94
C ASP A 150 -10.17 -7.66 -12.37
N ALA A 151 -10.08 -8.81 -13.05
CA ALA A 151 -10.67 -10.06 -12.59
C ALA A 151 -10.01 -10.59 -11.30
N ASP A 152 -8.68 -10.51 -11.19
CA ASP A 152 -7.96 -10.93 -9.97
C ASP A 152 -8.30 -10.04 -8.78
N VAL A 153 -8.39 -8.72 -9.00
CA VAL A 153 -8.78 -7.76 -7.96
C VAL A 153 -10.23 -7.99 -7.53
N ALA A 154 -11.15 -8.25 -8.48
CA ALA A 154 -12.53 -8.56 -8.15
C ALA A 154 -12.66 -9.87 -7.35
N ALA A 155 -11.91 -10.90 -7.72
CA ALA A 155 -11.87 -12.17 -7.00
C ALA A 155 -11.32 -11.98 -5.57
N LEU A 156 -10.23 -11.22 -5.41
CA LEU A 156 -9.66 -10.89 -4.11
C LEU A 156 -10.68 -10.12 -3.24
N ALA A 157 -11.31 -9.06 -3.79
CA ALA A 157 -12.31 -8.27 -3.09
C ALA A 157 -13.50 -9.12 -2.61
N THR A 158 -13.96 -10.06 -3.44
CA THR A 158 -15.04 -11.00 -3.11
C THR A 158 -14.63 -11.97 -2.00
N ASP A 159 -13.43 -12.55 -2.09
CA ASP A 159 -12.92 -13.48 -1.07
C ASP A 159 -12.72 -12.78 0.29
N LEU A 160 -12.26 -11.50 0.28
CA LEU A 160 -12.15 -10.69 1.49
C LEU A 160 -13.52 -10.36 2.08
N LEU A 161 -14.49 -10.00 1.24
CA LEU A 161 -15.84 -9.68 1.68
C LEU A 161 -16.55 -10.89 2.29
N ALA A 162 -16.22 -12.11 1.89
CA ALA A 162 -16.80 -13.33 2.44
C ALA A 162 -16.52 -13.53 3.94
N ILE A 163 -15.54 -12.84 4.51
CA ILE A 163 -15.14 -12.97 5.92
C ILE A 163 -15.73 -11.81 6.74
N PRO A 164 -16.68 -12.06 7.65
CA PRO A 164 -17.38 -11.00 8.38
C PRO A 164 -16.49 -10.08 9.23
N SER A 165 -15.40 -10.60 9.80
CA SER A 165 -14.46 -9.84 10.61
C SER A 165 -13.53 -8.92 9.80
N PHE A 166 -13.47 -9.07 8.47
CA PHE A 166 -12.70 -8.21 7.59
C PHE A 166 -13.48 -6.91 7.35
N THR A 167 -13.21 -5.88 8.16
CA THR A 167 -14.07 -4.68 8.25
C THR A 167 -13.51 -3.47 7.52
N ARG A 168 -12.19 -3.41 7.35
CA ARG A 168 -11.47 -2.31 6.69
C ARG A 168 -10.45 -2.85 5.71
N TRP A 169 -10.30 -2.16 4.60
CA TRP A 169 -9.30 -2.50 3.60
C TRP A 169 -8.61 -1.23 3.09
N VAL A 170 -7.30 -1.11 3.28
CA VAL A 170 -6.49 0.02 2.81
C VAL A 170 -5.74 -0.40 1.55
N ILE A 171 -5.91 0.39 0.52
CA ILE A 171 -5.32 0.18 -0.81
C ILE A 171 -4.62 1.44 -1.29
N ASP A 172 -3.64 1.31 -2.16
CA ASP A 172 -3.20 2.39 -3.03
C ASP A 172 -3.81 2.23 -4.42
N LEU A 173 -4.32 3.32 -4.98
CA LEU A 173 -5.05 3.31 -6.25
C LEU A 173 -4.48 4.35 -7.21
N ALA A 174 -4.23 3.93 -8.46
CA ALA A 174 -3.82 4.78 -9.55
C ALA A 174 -4.95 4.95 -10.58
N SER A 175 -5.07 6.14 -11.17
CA SER A 175 -5.97 6.36 -12.29
C SER A 175 -5.43 5.77 -13.59
N PRO A 176 -6.28 5.49 -14.61
CA PRO A 176 -5.83 5.04 -15.94
C PRO A 176 -4.81 5.99 -16.59
N ARG A 177 -4.93 7.29 -16.33
CA ARG A 177 -4.00 8.30 -16.82
C ARG A 177 -2.62 8.12 -16.21
N LEU A 178 -2.54 7.94 -14.89
CA LEU A 178 -1.27 7.70 -14.20
C LEU A 178 -0.66 6.37 -14.63
N LEU A 179 -1.45 5.30 -14.68
CA LEU A 179 -1.00 3.99 -15.15
C LEU A 179 -0.35 4.08 -16.55
N LYS A 180 -0.98 4.81 -17.47
CA LYS A 180 -0.44 5.04 -18.81
C LYS A 180 0.89 5.80 -18.79
N MET A 181 1.03 6.78 -17.92
CA MET A 181 2.29 7.52 -17.72
C MET A 181 3.38 6.60 -17.15
N MET A 182 3.09 5.85 -16.11
CA MET A 182 4.01 4.90 -15.49
C MET A 182 4.46 3.81 -16.48
N THR A 183 3.53 3.25 -17.24
CA THR A 183 3.82 2.23 -18.26
C THR A 183 4.74 2.78 -19.36
N ARG A 184 4.59 4.04 -19.75
CA ARG A 184 5.49 4.68 -20.73
C ARG A 184 6.90 4.90 -20.17
N SER A 185 7.02 5.29 -18.90
CA SER A 185 8.29 5.60 -18.26
C SER A 185 9.04 4.34 -17.81
N TRP A 186 8.35 3.37 -17.24
CA TRP A 186 8.94 2.21 -16.55
C TRP A 186 8.44 0.86 -17.03
N GLY A 187 7.48 0.81 -17.95
CA GLY A 187 6.83 -0.43 -18.37
C GLY A 187 7.82 -1.49 -18.88
N LYS A 188 8.89 -1.11 -19.58
CA LYS A 188 9.94 -2.04 -20.03
C LYS A 188 10.71 -2.65 -18.83
N ALA A 189 11.08 -1.83 -17.85
CA ALA A 189 11.78 -2.29 -16.65
C ALA A 189 10.87 -3.19 -15.79
N MET A 190 9.61 -2.83 -15.64
CA MET A 190 8.63 -3.62 -14.88
C MET A 190 8.31 -4.96 -15.60
N ALA A 191 8.14 -4.96 -16.90
CA ALA A 191 7.91 -6.17 -17.67
C ALA A 191 9.11 -7.13 -17.62
N SER A 192 10.34 -6.63 -17.66
CA SER A 192 11.54 -7.47 -17.50
C SER A 192 11.66 -8.07 -16.10
N GLY A 193 11.09 -7.41 -15.07
CA GLY A 193 10.96 -7.93 -13.70
C GLY A 193 9.70 -8.79 -13.49
N ASN A 194 8.97 -9.17 -14.56
CA ASN A 194 7.71 -9.92 -14.51
C ASN A 194 6.59 -9.26 -13.68
N ALA A 195 6.62 -7.94 -13.55
CA ALA A 195 5.65 -7.14 -12.79
C ALA A 195 5.03 -6.00 -13.62
N PRO A 196 4.35 -6.30 -14.77
CA PRO A 196 3.73 -5.27 -15.59
C PRO A 196 2.56 -4.61 -14.84
N PHE A 197 2.41 -3.31 -15.00
CA PHE A 197 1.25 -2.59 -14.48
C PHE A 197 -0.03 -2.96 -15.26
N LYS A 198 -1.11 -3.30 -14.55
CA LYS A 198 -2.35 -3.79 -15.16
C LYS A 198 -3.59 -3.07 -14.64
N PHE A 199 -3.71 -2.88 -13.32
CA PHE A 199 -4.93 -2.41 -12.67
C PHE A 199 -4.96 -0.90 -12.47
N ALA A 200 -5.94 -0.26 -13.07
CA ALA A 200 -6.36 1.12 -12.79
C ALA A 200 -7.78 1.30 -13.32
N PRO A 201 -8.80 1.00 -12.53
CA PRO A 201 -10.18 0.96 -12.99
C PRO A 201 -10.66 2.37 -13.38
N PRO A 202 -11.31 2.53 -14.56
CA PRO A 202 -11.83 3.83 -15.00
C PRO A 202 -12.89 4.41 -14.06
N SER A 203 -13.63 3.56 -13.36
CA SER A 203 -14.63 3.95 -12.35
C SER A 203 -14.01 4.33 -11.00
N GLY A 204 -12.68 4.24 -10.85
CA GLY A 204 -12.02 4.55 -9.59
C GLY A 204 -12.51 3.63 -8.46
N THR A 205 -12.91 4.20 -7.34
CA THR A 205 -13.40 3.45 -6.17
C THR A 205 -14.78 2.84 -6.34
N ASP A 206 -15.57 3.27 -7.33
CA ASP A 206 -16.86 2.63 -7.63
C ASP A 206 -16.69 1.18 -8.09
N PHE A 207 -15.53 0.81 -8.65
CA PHE A 207 -15.18 -0.59 -8.93
C PHE A 207 -15.33 -1.48 -7.68
N PHE A 208 -14.86 -1.01 -6.54
CA PHE A 208 -14.94 -1.74 -5.27
C PHE A 208 -16.34 -1.70 -4.68
N ARG A 209 -17.08 -0.61 -4.92
CA ARG A 209 -18.46 -0.46 -4.45
C ARG A 209 -19.38 -1.52 -5.03
N GLU A 210 -19.22 -1.84 -6.30
CA GLU A 210 -19.96 -2.92 -6.98
C GLU A 210 -19.66 -4.29 -6.38
N LEU A 211 -18.52 -4.42 -5.67
CA LEU A 211 -18.08 -5.64 -5.00
C LEU A 211 -18.35 -5.65 -3.48
N GLY A 212 -19.14 -4.69 -2.97
CA GLY A 212 -19.53 -4.62 -1.56
C GLY A 212 -18.58 -3.84 -0.65
N TRP A 213 -17.66 -3.03 -1.21
CA TRP A 213 -16.72 -2.20 -0.48
C TRP A 213 -16.94 -0.71 -0.80
N ALA A 214 -17.34 0.09 0.19
CA ALA A 214 -17.52 1.54 0.02
C ALA A 214 -16.24 2.31 0.35
N GLU A 215 -15.99 3.40 -0.37
CA GLU A 215 -14.96 4.37 0.01
C GLU A 215 -15.39 5.07 1.31
N ARG A 216 -14.61 4.88 2.38
CA ARG A 216 -14.74 5.60 3.66
C ARG A 216 -13.91 6.88 3.65
N ALA A 217 -12.69 6.80 3.12
CA ALA A 217 -11.79 7.94 3.00
C ALA A 217 -10.90 7.81 1.76
N TYR A 218 -10.56 8.94 1.18
CA TYR A 218 -9.63 9.05 0.05
C TYR A 218 -8.57 10.10 0.35
N HIS A 219 -7.33 9.67 0.48
CA HIS A 219 -6.15 10.49 0.70
C HIS A 219 -5.43 10.71 -0.62
N SER A 220 -5.65 11.87 -1.25
CA SER A 220 -4.97 12.21 -2.51
C SER A 220 -3.47 12.31 -2.31
N THR A 221 -2.68 11.56 -3.07
CA THR A 221 -1.22 11.60 -2.96
C THR A 221 -0.66 13.02 -3.15
N MET A 222 -1.32 13.84 -3.97
CA MET A 222 -0.88 15.23 -4.21
C MET A 222 -1.22 16.15 -3.03
N GLU A 223 -2.42 16.01 -2.44
CA GLU A 223 -2.82 16.79 -1.26
C GLU A 223 -1.99 16.40 -0.04
N GLU A 224 -1.74 15.11 0.13
CA GLU A 224 -0.90 14.60 1.20
C GLU A 224 0.57 15.01 1.02
N ALA A 225 1.08 15.06 -0.21
CA ALA A 225 2.42 15.58 -0.48
C ALA A 225 2.57 17.07 -0.06
N GLU A 226 1.51 17.86 -0.29
CA GLU A 226 1.45 19.25 0.18
C GLU A 226 1.43 19.32 1.71
N ARG A 227 0.55 18.54 2.34
CA ARG A 227 0.43 18.49 3.81
C ARG A 227 1.75 18.10 4.49
N LEU A 228 2.50 17.19 3.87
CA LEU A 228 3.76 16.65 4.38
C LEU A 228 5.01 17.43 3.92
N ASP A 229 4.85 18.52 3.19
CA ASP A 229 5.98 19.26 2.60
C ASP A 229 6.97 18.33 1.84
N ARG A 230 6.41 17.38 1.10
CA ARG A 230 7.13 16.40 0.28
C ARG A 230 6.68 16.44 -1.17
N GLU A 231 6.51 17.66 -1.69
CA GLU A 231 6.04 17.86 -3.05
C GLU A 231 7.14 17.61 -4.09
N MET A 232 6.70 17.26 -5.28
CA MET A 232 7.55 17.23 -6.47
C MET A 232 8.11 18.64 -6.76
N LYS A 233 9.36 18.71 -7.25
CA LYS A 233 9.95 19.98 -7.68
C LYS A 233 9.04 20.71 -8.66
N MET A 234 8.91 22.03 -8.49
CA MET A 234 8.06 22.91 -9.30
C MET A 234 6.54 22.63 -9.18
N MET A 235 6.07 21.92 -8.17
CA MET A 235 4.63 21.68 -7.96
C MET A 235 3.85 23.00 -7.82
N TRP A 236 4.45 24.03 -7.26
CA TRP A 236 3.86 25.38 -7.16
C TRP A 236 3.36 25.92 -8.51
N LEU A 237 4.10 25.66 -9.61
CA LEU A 237 3.71 26.08 -10.95
C LEU A 237 2.46 25.32 -11.43
N TRP A 238 2.41 24.02 -11.20
CA TRP A 238 1.24 23.19 -11.54
C TRP A 238 0.02 23.56 -10.73
N LYS A 239 0.17 23.89 -9.44
CA LYS A 239 -0.90 24.43 -8.59
C LYS A 239 -1.41 25.76 -9.11
N PHE A 240 -0.52 26.67 -9.52
CA PHE A 240 -0.90 27.96 -10.09
C PHE A 240 -1.71 27.78 -11.38
N ILE A 241 -1.26 26.94 -12.30
CA ILE A 241 -1.98 26.63 -13.55
C ILE A 241 -3.31 25.92 -13.23
N GLY A 242 -3.31 25.01 -12.28
CA GLY A 242 -4.47 24.24 -11.88
C GLY A 242 -5.64 25.07 -11.33
N ARG A 243 -5.37 26.30 -10.84
CA ARG A 243 -6.45 27.23 -10.42
C ARG A 243 -7.38 27.62 -11.56
N PHE A 244 -6.90 27.58 -12.79
CA PHE A 244 -7.69 27.92 -13.98
C PHE A 244 -8.41 26.71 -14.60
N TYR A 245 -8.20 25.50 -14.05
CA TYR A 245 -8.87 24.31 -14.56
C TYR A 245 -10.33 24.24 -14.08
N PRO A 246 -11.23 23.72 -14.94
CA PRO A 246 -12.59 23.38 -14.52
C PRO A 246 -12.59 22.43 -13.31
N ALA A 247 -13.66 22.51 -12.48
CA ALA A 247 -13.79 21.69 -11.28
C ALA A 247 -13.59 20.18 -11.56
N ARG A 248 -14.16 19.68 -12.66
CA ARG A 248 -13.99 18.28 -13.09
C ARG A 248 -12.53 17.91 -13.29
N MET A 249 -11.76 18.75 -13.97
CA MET A 249 -10.34 18.49 -14.24
C MET A 249 -9.52 18.53 -12.94
N ARG A 250 -9.85 19.44 -12.02
CA ARG A 250 -9.22 19.49 -10.70
C ARG A 250 -9.47 18.20 -9.92
N GLU A 251 -10.71 17.68 -9.95
CA GLU A 251 -11.05 16.42 -9.31
C GLU A 251 -10.34 15.21 -9.96
N GLU A 252 -10.23 15.18 -11.30
CA GLU A 252 -9.45 14.17 -12.00
C GLU A 252 -7.97 14.18 -11.60
N PHE A 253 -7.39 15.36 -11.37
CA PHE A 253 -6.02 15.47 -10.85
C PHE A 253 -5.91 15.04 -9.40
N ARG A 254 -6.87 15.45 -8.56
CA ARG A 254 -6.92 15.07 -7.16
C ARG A 254 -7.00 13.55 -7.01
N ARG A 255 -7.78 12.88 -7.86
CA ARG A 255 -7.95 11.42 -7.87
C ARG A 255 -6.97 10.68 -8.80
N MET A 256 -5.89 11.33 -9.23
CA MET A 256 -4.92 10.70 -10.11
C MET A 256 -4.17 9.55 -9.41
N SER A 257 -3.92 9.70 -8.12
CA SER A 257 -3.35 8.68 -7.23
C SER A 257 -3.79 8.96 -5.80
N GLY A 258 -4.05 7.93 -5.02
CA GLY A 258 -4.41 8.09 -3.61
C GLY A 258 -4.34 6.79 -2.82
N ILE A 259 -4.34 6.96 -1.52
CA ILE A 259 -4.53 5.88 -0.55
C ILE A 259 -6.01 5.91 -0.14
N VAL A 260 -6.66 4.77 -0.21
CA VAL A 260 -8.10 4.64 0.01
C VAL A 260 -8.37 3.70 1.17
N VAL A 261 -9.20 4.15 2.08
CA VAL A 261 -9.78 3.29 3.12
C VAL A 261 -11.13 2.84 2.63
N LEU A 262 -11.28 1.55 2.44
CA LEU A 262 -12.54 0.90 2.08
C LEU A 262 -13.17 0.27 3.32
N GLU A 263 -14.50 0.29 3.38
CA GLU A 263 -15.28 -0.40 4.40
C GLU A 263 -16.39 -1.25 3.78
N ARG A 264 -16.82 -2.28 4.50
CA ARG A 264 -17.95 -3.13 4.05
C ARG A 264 -19.23 -2.31 3.97
N ILE A 265 -20.04 -2.55 2.93
CA ILE A 265 -21.41 -2.04 2.82
C ILE A 265 -22.36 -2.93 3.64
#